data_988b72165e27b4e396beb8ad6685a813
#
_entry.id   988b72165e27b4e396beb8ad6685a813
#
_cell.length_a   1.000
_cell.length_b   1.000
_cell.length_c   1.000
_cell.angle_alpha   90.00
_cell.angle_beta   90.00
_cell.angle_gamma   90.00
#
_symmetry.space_group_name_H-M   'P 1'
#
loop_
_entity.id
_entity.type
_entity.pdbx_description
1 polymer ?
#
loop_
_entity_poly.entity_id
_entity_poly.type
_entity_poly.pdbx_seq_one_letter_code
_entity_poly.pdbx_strand_id
1 'polypeptide(L)'
;LTFFNLRKRMPYLPLLRVSTWMQMHAYAGAFTFLVFFLHTGWSLPNGRFETMLWTMFVVVGASGVIGLGINRIIPIRQKQYGEPIFRDRLSVFRGQLANEVEELIISSMYDSQTRTLARFYTARLRHFFAAPRNVLEHLMGQRISIDKLMRELESADRYLDTDGKEVMARIREKVVQKDGLDFQYAHYLMLRAWLFIHIPATYSLLVLVVVHLSLTYGYGMGTP
;
A
#
# COMPACT_ATOMS: atom_id res chain seq x y z
N LEU A 1 -16.47 -9.39 -3.52
CA LEU A 1 -16.19 -8.65 -2.26
C LEU A 1 -17.38 -8.65 -1.31
N THR A 2 -18.62 -8.55 -1.78
CA THR A 2 -19.84 -8.66 -0.96
C THR A 2 -19.90 -10.02 -0.23
N PHE A 3 -19.57 -11.10 -0.91
CA PHE A 3 -19.43 -12.44 -0.32
C PHE A 3 -18.28 -12.52 0.70
N PHE A 4 -17.23 -11.71 0.58
CA PHE A 4 -16.15 -11.65 1.54
C PHE A 4 -16.59 -11.01 2.87
N ASN A 5 -17.46 -10.00 2.83
CA ASN A 5 -18.06 -9.43 4.03
C ASN A 5 -19.07 -10.38 4.70
N LEU A 6 -19.79 -11.18 3.90
CA LEU A 6 -20.68 -12.24 4.38
C LEU A 6 -19.89 -13.31 5.14
N ARG A 7 -18.70 -13.69 4.65
CA ARG A 7 -17.78 -14.61 5.32
C ARG A 7 -17.38 -14.14 6.74
N LYS A 8 -17.17 -12.86 6.96
CA LYS A 8 -16.87 -12.33 8.30
C LYS A 8 -18.02 -12.52 9.30
N ARG A 9 -19.26 -12.62 8.79
CA ARG A 9 -20.45 -12.84 9.61
C ARG A 9 -20.80 -14.31 9.80
N MET A 10 -20.19 -15.22 9.03
CA MET A 10 -20.45 -16.68 9.09
C MET A 10 -19.14 -17.44 9.34
N PRO A 11 -18.63 -17.51 10.57
CA PRO A 11 -17.35 -18.15 10.90
C PRO A 11 -17.35 -19.68 10.74
N TYR A 12 -18.51 -20.30 10.58
CA TYR A 12 -18.68 -21.76 10.56
C TYR A 12 -18.66 -22.42 9.17
N LEU A 13 -18.65 -21.64 8.08
CA LEU A 13 -18.51 -22.24 6.75
C LEU A 13 -17.03 -22.37 6.38
N PRO A 14 -16.54 -23.56 5.97
CA PRO A 14 -15.17 -23.78 5.48
C PRO A 14 -15.02 -23.17 4.09
N LEU A 15 -15.10 -21.84 4.03
CA LEU A 15 -14.90 -21.10 2.79
C LEU A 15 -13.42 -21.06 2.46
N LEU A 16 -13.11 -21.27 1.18
CA LEU A 16 -11.77 -21.27 0.59
C LEU A 16 -10.83 -20.21 1.16
N ARG A 17 -9.53 -20.42 1.09
CA ARG A 17 -8.51 -19.43 1.53
C ARG A 17 -8.76 -18.08 0.85
N VAL A 18 -8.44 -16.98 1.56
CA VAL A 18 -8.56 -15.61 1.00
C VAL A 18 -7.82 -15.47 -0.33
N SER A 19 -6.64 -16.09 -0.44
CA SER A 19 -5.86 -16.12 -1.68
C SER A 19 -6.63 -16.75 -2.85
N THR A 20 -7.37 -17.83 -2.61
CA THR A 20 -8.19 -18.49 -3.64
C THR A 20 -9.33 -17.59 -4.11
N TRP A 21 -10.00 -16.89 -3.18
CA TRP A 21 -11.03 -15.90 -3.53
C TRP A 21 -10.49 -14.75 -4.36
N MET A 22 -9.30 -14.25 -4.03
CA MET A 22 -8.64 -13.21 -4.82
C MET A 22 -8.27 -13.69 -6.21
N GLN A 23 -7.78 -14.93 -6.34
CA GLN A 23 -7.47 -15.54 -7.64
C GLN A 23 -8.74 -15.73 -8.48
N MET A 24 -9.80 -16.28 -7.89
CA MET A 24 -11.08 -16.44 -8.58
C MET A 24 -11.64 -15.10 -9.07
N HIS A 25 -11.57 -14.06 -8.23
CA HIS A 25 -11.99 -12.71 -8.62
C HIS A 25 -11.16 -12.18 -9.80
N ALA A 26 -9.85 -12.37 -9.78
CA ALA A 26 -8.96 -11.94 -10.85
C ALA A 26 -9.23 -12.67 -12.17
N TYR A 27 -9.40 -14.01 -12.13
CA TYR A 27 -9.72 -14.79 -13.33
C TYR A 27 -11.13 -14.48 -13.86
N ALA A 28 -12.12 -14.36 -12.98
CA ALA A 28 -13.47 -13.95 -13.37
C ALA A 28 -13.47 -12.56 -14.01
N GLY A 29 -12.74 -11.61 -13.43
CA GLY A 29 -12.58 -10.27 -13.99
C GLY A 29 -11.94 -10.27 -15.38
N ALA A 30 -10.86 -11.04 -15.55
CA ALA A 30 -10.18 -11.17 -16.85
C ALA A 30 -11.09 -11.82 -17.90
N PHE A 31 -11.82 -12.88 -17.51
CA PHE A 31 -12.80 -13.54 -18.38
C PHE A 31 -13.93 -12.60 -18.77
N THR A 32 -14.51 -11.87 -17.81
CA THR A 32 -15.58 -10.90 -18.06
C THR A 32 -15.10 -9.79 -19.00
N PHE A 33 -13.85 -9.35 -18.86
CA PHE A 33 -13.24 -8.35 -19.71
C PHE A 33 -13.16 -8.83 -21.16
N LEU A 34 -12.73 -10.07 -21.39
CA LEU A 34 -12.70 -10.68 -22.71
C LEU A 34 -14.10 -10.81 -23.33
N VAL A 35 -15.06 -11.35 -22.57
CA VAL A 35 -16.45 -11.55 -23.03
C VAL A 35 -17.11 -10.20 -23.38
N PHE A 36 -16.81 -9.15 -22.62
CA PHE A 36 -17.33 -7.81 -22.91
C PHE A 36 -16.92 -7.31 -24.30
N PHE A 37 -15.65 -7.41 -24.65
CA PHE A 37 -15.19 -7.00 -25.98
C PHE A 37 -15.74 -7.86 -27.11
N LEU A 38 -15.93 -9.14 -26.87
CA LEU A 38 -16.62 -10.03 -27.81
C LEU A 38 -18.10 -9.63 -27.97
N HIS A 39 -18.77 -9.29 -26.88
CA HIS A 39 -20.17 -8.84 -26.89
C HIS A 39 -20.35 -7.52 -27.63
N THR A 40 -19.45 -6.57 -27.46
CA THR A 40 -19.50 -5.27 -28.14
C THR A 40 -18.99 -5.30 -29.58
N GLY A 41 -18.44 -6.44 -30.03
CA GLY A 41 -17.87 -6.58 -31.37
C GLY A 41 -16.72 -5.62 -31.65
N TRP A 42 -15.98 -5.19 -30.60
CA TRP A 42 -14.92 -4.18 -30.68
C TRP A 42 -15.38 -2.81 -31.20
N SER A 43 -16.71 -2.57 -31.23
CA SER A 43 -17.28 -1.29 -31.65
C SER A 43 -17.36 -0.30 -30.50
N LEU A 44 -17.27 0.99 -30.84
CA LEU A 44 -17.52 2.06 -29.89
C LEU A 44 -19.01 2.25 -29.68
N PRO A 45 -19.47 2.58 -28.49
CA PRO A 45 -20.88 2.79 -28.19
C PRO A 45 -21.40 4.04 -28.90
N ASN A 46 -22.67 3.99 -29.36
CA ASN A 46 -23.31 5.09 -30.07
C ASN A 46 -24.30 5.88 -29.20
N GLY A 47 -24.78 5.30 -28.08
CA GLY A 47 -25.73 5.90 -27.17
C GLY A 47 -25.08 6.46 -25.91
N ARG A 48 -25.69 7.49 -25.29
CA ARG A 48 -25.15 8.07 -24.02
C ARG A 48 -25.07 7.05 -22.90
N PHE A 49 -26.09 6.21 -22.75
CA PHE A 49 -26.15 5.18 -21.74
C PHE A 49 -25.10 4.09 -22.01
N GLU A 50 -25.00 3.64 -23.24
CA GLU A 50 -23.99 2.64 -23.67
C GLU A 50 -22.57 3.15 -23.48
N THR A 51 -22.31 4.43 -23.81
CA THR A 51 -21.02 5.07 -23.57
C THR A 51 -20.67 5.10 -22.08
N MET A 52 -21.64 5.42 -21.21
CA MET A 52 -21.43 5.42 -19.77
C MET A 52 -21.13 4.00 -19.24
N LEU A 53 -21.86 3.00 -19.68
CA LEU A 53 -21.66 1.60 -19.33
C LEU A 53 -20.29 1.10 -19.80
N TRP A 54 -19.93 1.38 -21.05
CA TRP A 54 -18.65 1.02 -21.65
C TRP A 54 -17.49 1.67 -20.91
N THR A 55 -17.58 2.97 -20.65
CA THR A 55 -16.53 3.71 -19.94
C THR A 55 -16.33 3.18 -18.52
N MET A 56 -17.43 2.94 -17.78
CA MET A 56 -17.36 2.35 -16.43
C MET A 56 -16.75 0.96 -16.45
N PHE A 57 -17.10 0.15 -17.44
CA PHE A 57 -16.52 -1.18 -17.58
C PHE A 57 -15.01 -1.13 -17.81
N VAL A 58 -14.54 -0.26 -18.71
CA VAL A 58 -13.11 -0.07 -18.98
C VAL A 58 -12.37 0.47 -17.75
N VAL A 59 -12.95 1.43 -17.04
CA VAL A 59 -12.37 1.98 -15.81
C VAL A 59 -12.22 0.90 -14.74
N VAL A 60 -13.25 0.10 -14.50
CA VAL A 60 -13.20 -1.00 -13.53
C VAL A 60 -12.18 -2.05 -13.95
N GLY A 61 -12.15 -2.44 -15.22
CA GLY A 61 -11.19 -3.39 -15.76
C GLY A 61 -9.74 -2.90 -15.62
N ALA A 62 -9.46 -1.67 -16.05
CA ALA A 62 -8.15 -1.04 -15.92
C ALA A 62 -7.71 -0.95 -14.44
N SER A 63 -8.61 -0.53 -13.56
CA SER A 63 -8.32 -0.49 -12.12
C SER A 63 -8.06 -1.88 -11.54
N GLY A 64 -8.71 -2.92 -12.06
CA GLY A 64 -8.46 -4.32 -11.71
C GLY A 64 -7.03 -4.76 -12.07
N VAL A 65 -6.57 -4.42 -13.28
CA VAL A 65 -5.19 -4.68 -13.73
C VAL A 65 -4.17 -3.96 -12.84
N ILE A 66 -4.42 -2.69 -12.49
CA ILE A 66 -3.59 -1.93 -11.54
C ILE A 66 -3.53 -2.65 -10.19
N GLY A 67 -4.67 -3.09 -9.67
CA GLY A 67 -4.74 -3.83 -8.41
C GLY A 67 -3.96 -5.14 -8.41
N LEU A 68 -4.00 -5.89 -9.53
CA LEU A 68 -3.16 -7.08 -9.71
C LEU A 68 -1.67 -6.74 -9.68
N GLY A 69 -1.25 -5.67 -10.36
CA GLY A 69 0.12 -5.17 -10.34
C GLY A 69 0.58 -4.81 -8.93
N ILE A 70 -0.23 -4.04 -8.21
CA ILE A 70 0.04 -3.65 -6.82
C ILE A 70 0.23 -4.90 -5.95
N ASN A 71 -0.71 -5.85 -5.99
CA ASN A 71 -0.66 -7.07 -5.18
C ASN A 71 0.51 -8.00 -5.54
N ARG A 72 1.07 -7.92 -6.74
CA ARG A 72 2.23 -8.71 -7.15
C ARG A 72 3.56 -8.07 -6.75
N ILE A 73 3.64 -6.74 -6.83
CA ILE A 73 4.89 -6.00 -6.58
C ILE A 73 5.16 -5.83 -5.08
N ILE A 74 4.13 -5.56 -4.28
CA ILE A 74 4.27 -5.29 -2.84
C ILE A 74 4.98 -6.45 -2.10
N PRO A 75 4.56 -7.72 -2.19
CA PRO A 75 5.19 -8.80 -1.45
C PRO A 75 6.67 -9.01 -1.82
N ILE A 76 7.03 -8.77 -3.11
CA ILE A 76 8.40 -8.91 -3.59
C ILE A 76 9.31 -7.87 -2.93
N ARG A 77 8.85 -6.62 -2.87
CA ARG A 77 9.60 -5.53 -2.23
C ARG A 77 9.62 -5.65 -0.70
N GLN A 78 8.53 -6.11 -0.11
CA GLN A 78 8.39 -6.25 1.33
C GLN A 78 9.38 -7.24 1.95
N LYS A 79 9.77 -8.30 1.21
CA LYS A 79 10.81 -9.25 1.65
C LYS A 79 12.15 -8.58 1.99
N GLN A 80 12.43 -7.42 1.41
CA GLN A 80 13.66 -6.65 1.67
C GLN A 80 13.59 -5.84 2.97
N TYR A 81 12.40 -5.62 3.52
CA TYR A 81 12.14 -4.74 4.67
C TYR A 81 11.67 -5.49 5.93
N GLY A 82 11.71 -6.84 5.93
CA GLY A 82 11.33 -7.67 7.06
C GLY A 82 9.88 -8.15 7.04
N GLU A 83 9.41 -8.68 8.17
CA GLU A 83 8.08 -9.25 8.29
C GLU A 83 6.97 -8.18 8.19
N PRO A 84 5.82 -8.52 7.59
CA PRO A 84 4.67 -7.61 7.50
C PRO A 84 4.08 -7.34 8.88
N ILE A 85 4.07 -6.07 9.26
CA ILE A 85 3.47 -5.61 10.51
C ILE A 85 2.02 -5.22 10.24
N PHE A 86 1.11 -5.65 11.13
CA PHE A 86 -0.29 -5.23 11.06
C PHE A 86 -0.41 -3.71 11.19
N ARG A 87 -1.23 -3.11 10.33
CA ARG A 87 -1.47 -1.67 10.24
C ARG A 87 -1.61 -0.97 11.58
N ASP A 88 -2.44 -1.56 12.46
CA ASP A 88 -2.80 -0.95 13.74
C ASP A 88 -1.60 -0.84 14.70
N ARG A 89 -0.54 -1.59 14.40
CA ARG A 89 0.71 -1.61 15.17
C ARG A 89 1.81 -0.72 14.59
N LEU A 90 1.69 -0.26 13.33
CA LEU A 90 2.73 0.56 12.68
C LEU A 90 3.04 1.85 13.46
N SER A 91 2.02 2.53 13.99
CA SER A 91 2.20 3.73 14.82
C SER A 91 2.85 3.42 16.16
N VAL A 92 2.49 2.29 16.76
CA VAL A 92 3.05 1.83 18.04
C VAL A 92 4.53 1.47 17.87
N PHE A 93 4.86 0.65 16.87
CA PHE A 93 6.26 0.28 16.58
C PHE A 93 7.13 1.49 16.26
N ARG A 94 6.60 2.46 15.52
CA ARG A 94 7.33 3.70 15.25
C ARG A 94 7.59 4.49 16.53
N GLY A 95 6.61 4.59 17.42
CA GLY A 95 6.78 5.21 18.74
C GLY A 95 7.83 4.48 19.59
N GLN A 96 7.81 3.16 19.59
CA GLN A 96 8.81 2.34 20.29
C GLN A 96 10.22 2.59 19.74
N LEU A 97 10.40 2.60 18.41
CA LEU A 97 11.69 2.90 17.80
C LEU A 97 12.18 4.30 18.16
N ALA A 98 11.30 5.31 18.21
CA ALA A 98 11.66 6.66 18.61
C ALA A 98 12.17 6.70 20.06
N ASN A 99 11.46 6.04 20.98
CA ASN A 99 11.85 5.96 22.38
C ASN A 99 13.16 5.19 22.57
N GLU A 100 13.34 4.06 21.88
CA GLU A 100 14.58 3.27 21.95
C GLU A 100 15.80 4.09 21.48
N VAL A 101 15.64 4.88 20.42
CA VAL A 101 16.72 5.77 19.95
C VAL A 101 16.99 6.88 20.95
N GLU A 102 15.96 7.45 21.56
CA GLU A 102 16.11 8.47 22.59
C GLU A 102 16.85 7.92 23.84
N GLU A 103 16.48 6.71 24.29
CA GLU A 103 17.16 6.01 25.38
C GLU A 103 18.65 5.73 25.07
N LEU A 104 18.96 5.26 23.84
CA LEU A 104 20.34 5.04 23.40
C LEU A 104 21.16 6.32 23.49
N ILE A 105 20.57 7.45 23.15
CA ILE A 105 21.27 8.74 23.20
C ILE A 105 21.44 9.23 24.64
N ILE A 106 20.39 9.11 25.47
CA ILE A 106 20.44 9.50 26.86
C ILE A 106 21.47 8.65 27.63
N SER A 107 21.49 7.34 27.40
CA SER A 107 22.44 6.43 28.04
C SER A 107 23.90 6.74 27.67
N SER A 108 24.11 7.27 26.46
CA SER A 108 25.44 7.68 26.00
C SER A 108 25.88 9.07 26.50
N MET A 109 24.99 9.85 27.12
CA MET A 109 25.27 11.22 27.56
C MET A 109 26.29 11.37 28.74
N TYR A 110 26.71 10.26 29.32
CA TYR A 110 27.71 10.29 30.40
C TYR A 110 29.13 10.57 29.92
N ASP A 111 29.35 10.58 28.60
CA ASP A 111 30.67 10.88 28.03
C ASP A 111 30.68 12.20 27.24
N SER A 112 31.82 12.91 27.27
CA SER A 112 31.98 14.28 26.76
C SER A 112 31.79 14.44 25.24
N GLN A 113 31.91 13.35 24.47
CA GLN A 113 31.77 13.35 23.01
C GLN A 113 30.30 13.22 22.55
N THR A 114 29.43 12.91 23.45
CA THR A 114 27.98 12.65 23.18
C THR A 114 27.20 13.90 22.76
N ARG A 115 27.76 15.09 22.97
CA ARG A 115 27.13 16.35 22.50
C ARG A 115 26.91 16.36 20.97
N THR A 116 27.80 15.76 20.22
CA THR A 116 27.68 15.65 18.74
C THR A 116 26.52 14.75 18.37
N LEU A 117 26.40 13.60 19.02
CA LEU A 117 25.30 12.64 18.81
C LEU A 117 23.95 13.25 19.19
N ALA A 118 23.85 13.91 20.34
CA ALA A 118 22.63 14.58 20.81
C ALA A 118 22.19 15.72 19.87
N ARG A 119 23.13 16.51 19.35
CA ARG A 119 22.83 17.54 18.35
C ARG A 119 22.32 16.95 17.03
N PHE A 120 22.96 15.89 16.56
CA PHE A 120 22.53 15.19 15.33
C PHE A 120 21.13 14.62 15.49
N TYR A 121 20.83 13.98 16.63
CA TYR A 121 19.50 13.48 16.95
C TYR A 121 18.45 14.60 16.89
N THR A 122 18.69 15.68 17.64
CA THR A 122 17.71 16.77 17.74
C THR A 122 17.48 17.46 16.40
N ALA A 123 18.54 17.61 15.60
CA ALA A 123 18.47 18.30 14.32
C ALA A 123 17.83 17.46 13.20
N ARG A 124 18.04 16.13 13.21
CA ARG A 124 17.69 15.25 12.08
C ARG A 124 16.81 14.08 12.46
N LEU A 125 17.22 13.27 13.43
CA LEU A 125 16.56 12.00 13.73
C LEU A 125 15.21 12.16 14.41
N ARG A 126 15.07 13.11 15.33
CA ARG A 126 13.80 13.39 16.00
C ARG A 126 12.65 13.60 15.01
N HIS A 127 12.88 14.41 13.98
CA HIS A 127 11.90 14.65 12.93
C HIS A 127 11.70 13.45 12.02
N PHE A 128 12.72 12.63 11.82
CA PHE A 128 12.61 11.40 11.02
C PHE A 128 11.72 10.36 11.72
N PHE A 129 11.87 10.18 13.02
CA PHE A 129 11.08 9.22 13.79
C PHE A 129 9.64 9.70 14.13
N ALA A 130 9.39 11.00 14.17
CA ALA A 130 8.11 11.58 14.61
C ALA A 130 6.92 11.20 13.70
N ALA A 131 7.13 11.09 12.39
CA ALA A 131 6.06 10.87 11.42
C ALA A 131 6.51 9.94 10.27
N PRO A 132 5.56 9.31 9.52
CA PRO A 132 5.88 8.65 8.27
C PRO A 132 6.48 9.65 7.29
N ARG A 133 7.55 9.26 6.61
CA ARG A 133 8.24 10.10 5.64
C ARG A 133 8.46 9.39 4.33
N ASN A 134 8.78 10.17 3.30
CA ASN A 134 9.22 9.66 2.01
C ASN A 134 8.21 8.71 1.32
N VAL A 135 6.90 8.90 1.62
CA VAL A 135 5.83 8.05 1.09
C VAL A 135 5.90 7.94 -0.44
N LEU A 136 6.12 9.07 -1.12
CA LEU A 136 6.20 9.08 -2.58
C LEU A 136 7.46 8.36 -3.10
N GLU A 137 8.61 8.54 -2.44
CA GLU A 137 9.84 7.83 -2.78
C GLU A 137 9.67 6.32 -2.63
N HIS A 138 9.04 5.86 -1.54
CA HIS A 138 8.74 4.44 -1.34
C HIS A 138 7.82 3.88 -2.43
N LEU A 139 6.80 4.62 -2.84
CA LEU A 139 5.91 4.21 -3.94
C LEU A 139 6.64 4.12 -5.27
N MET A 140 7.53 5.06 -5.57
CA MET A 140 8.35 5.05 -6.77
C MET A 140 9.52 4.05 -6.71
N GLY A 141 9.78 3.45 -5.55
CA GLY A 141 10.91 2.54 -5.34
C GLY A 141 12.26 3.26 -5.25
N GLN A 142 12.25 4.53 -4.91
CA GLN A 142 13.45 5.36 -4.72
C GLN A 142 13.88 5.32 -3.25
N ARG A 143 15.19 5.51 -3.00
CA ARG A 143 15.79 5.52 -1.65
C ARG A 143 16.64 6.76 -1.39
N ILE A 144 16.38 7.85 -2.11
CA ILE A 144 17.22 9.05 -2.13
C ILE A 144 17.39 9.63 -0.73
N SER A 145 16.28 9.79 0.00
CA SER A 145 16.27 10.41 1.32
C SER A 145 16.96 9.54 2.38
N ILE A 146 16.71 8.23 2.37
CA ILE A 146 17.34 7.31 3.33
C ILE A 146 18.84 7.17 3.05
N ASP A 147 19.26 7.08 1.79
CA ASP A 147 20.66 6.99 1.41
C ASP A 147 21.42 8.27 1.78
N LYS A 148 20.77 9.44 1.68
CA LYS A 148 21.33 10.71 2.15
C LYS A 148 21.50 10.70 3.67
N LEU A 149 20.49 10.26 4.42
CA LEU A 149 20.55 10.18 5.87
C LEU A 149 21.64 9.20 6.33
N MET A 150 21.78 8.05 5.66
CA MET A 150 22.83 7.07 5.97
C MET A 150 24.22 7.64 5.75
N ARG A 151 24.46 8.39 4.66
CA ARG A 151 25.73 9.09 4.43
C ARG A 151 26.01 10.16 5.49
N GLU A 152 24.99 10.89 5.96
CA GLU A 152 25.13 11.86 7.05
C GLU A 152 25.53 11.15 8.35
N LEU A 153 24.94 9.98 8.67
CA LEU A 153 25.31 9.15 9.83
C LEU A 153 26.74 8.61 9.72
N GLU A 154 27.16 8.14 8.53
CA GLU A 154 28.52 7.68 8.29
C GLU A 154 29.56 8.81 8.43
N SER A 155 29.21 10.01 8.00
CA SER A 155 30.11 11.17 8.17
C SER A 155 30.27 11.58 9.62
N ALA A 156 29.22 11.43 10.43
CA ALA A 156 29.26 11.71 11.87
C ALA A 156 30.10 10.69 12.65
N ASP A 157 30.17 9.44 12.18
CA ASP A 157 31.00 8.36 12.77
C ASP A 157 32.47 8.74 12.94
N ARG A 158 33.01 9.61 12.05
CA ARG A 158 34.42 10.03 12.07
C ARG A 158 34.79 10.84 13.31
N TYR A 159 33.80 11.41 13.97
CA TYR A 159 33.97 12.27 15.13
C TYR A 159 33.64 11.54 16.44
N LEU A 160 33.39 10.22 16.40
CA LEU A 160 33.01 9.41 17.54
C LEU A 160 34.16 8.46 17.93
N ASP A 161 34.26 8.20 19.23
CA ASP A 161 35.11 7.14 19.81
C ASP A 161 34.51 5.75 19.58
N THR A 162 35.11 4.71 20.17
CA THR A 162 34.69 3.31 20.00
C THR A 162 33.28 3.09 20.50
N ASP A 163 32.92 3.63 21.66
CA ASP A 163 31.62 3.45 22.29
C ASP A 163 30.54 4.24 21.55
N GLY A 164 30.86 5.46 21.12
CA GLY A 164 29.98 6.28 20.28
C GLY A 164 29.68 5.66 18.92
N LYS A 165 30.64 4.95 18.31
CA LYS A 165 30.44 4.20 17.05
C LYS A 165 29.50 3.01 17.24
N GLU A 166 29.60 2.31 18.38
CA GLU A 166 28.65 1.23 18.68
C GLU A 166 27.23 1.76 18.82
N VAL A 167 27.02 2.86 19.56
CA VAL A 167 25.74 3.52 19.68
C VAL A 167 25.21 3.98 18.31
N MET A 168 26.09 4.57 17.47
CA MET A 168 25.74 4.99 16.12
C MET A 168 25.34 3.82 15.22
N ALA A 169 26.00 2.66 15.35
CA ALA A 169 25.63 1.45 14.62
C ALA A 169 24.21 0.96 14.98
N ARG A 170 23.88 0.98 16.28
CA ARG A 170 22.53 0.66 16.76
C ARG A 170 21.49 1.67 16.24
N ILE A 171 21.80 2.95 16.22
CA ILE A 171 20.93 4.00 15.67
C ILE A 171 20.69 3.77 14.18
N ARG A 172 21.73 3.42 13.41
CA ARG A 172 21.58 3.08 11.97
C ARG A 172 20.63 1.92 11.74
N GLU A 173 20.73 0.89 12.57
CA GLU A 173 19.79 -0.24 12.51
C GLU A 173 18.33 0.23 12.74
N LYS A 174 18.09 1.08 13.75
CA LYS A 174 16.76 1.64 14.02
C LYS A 174 16.23 2.53 12.89
N VAL A 175 17.12 3.28 12.23
CA VAL A 175 16.77 4.06 11.03
C VAL A 175 16.32 3.16 9.90
N VAL A 176 17.01 2.06 9.63
CA VAL A 176 16.60 1.09 8.60
C VAL A 176 15.28 0.41 8.95
N GLN A 177 15.09 0.03 10.22
CA GLN A 177 13.81 -0.54 10.69
C GLN A 177 12.66 0.44 10.47
N LYS A 178 12.85 1.72 10.82
CA LYS A 178 11.84 2.77 10.62
C LYS A 178 11.55 3.03 9.14
N ASP A 179 12.55 3.01 8.28
CA ASP A 179 12.36 3.12 6.82
C ASP A 179 11.50 1.98 6.28
N GLY A 180 11.69 0.77 6.80
CA GLY A 180 10.81 -0.37 6.52
C GLY A 180 9.35 -0.17 6.96
N LEU A 181 9.11 0.47 8.11
CA LEU A 181 7.75 0.83 8.55
C LEU A 181 7.13 1.88 7.62
N ASP A 182 7.89 2.87 7.17
CA ASP A 182 7.42 3.89 6.24
C ASP A 182 7.08 3.29 4.87
N PHE A 183 7.88 2.35 4.39
CA PHE A 183 7.60 1.59 3.18
C PHE A 183 6.26 0.83 3.30
N GLN A 184 6.03 0.12 4.41
CA GLN A 184 4.78 -0.60 4.65
C GLN A 184 3.58 0.36 4.72
N TYR A 185 3.74 1.50 5.39
CA TYR A 185 2.72 2.54 5.47
C TYR A 185 2.36 3.14 4.10
N ALA A 186 3.37 3.46 3.28
CA ALA A 186 3.18 3.99 1.93
C ALA A 186 2.36 3.04 1.05
N HIS A 187 2.72 1.76 1.05
CA HIS A 187 2.01 0.74 0.28
C HIS A 187 0.59 0.49 0.79
N TYR A 188 0.41 0.56 2.11
CA TYR A 188 -0.92 0.50 2.69
C TYR A 188 -1.81 1.67 2.20
N LEU A 189 -1.28 2.90 2.19
CA LEU A 189 -2.02 4.06 1.67
C LEU A 189 -2.38 3.88 0.19
N MET A 190 -1.46 3.38 -0.62
CA MET A 190 -1.70 3.10 -2.04
C MET A 190 -2.84 2.08 -2.23
N LEU A 191 -2.81 0.97 -1.51
CA LEU A 191 -3.87 -0.03 -1.56
C LEU A 191 -5.21 0.55 -1.12
N ARG A 192 -5.23 1.35 -0.07
CA ARG A 192 -6.45 1.99 0.42
C ARG A 192 -7.03 2.97 -0.60
N ALA A 193 -6.18 3.80 -1.21
CA ALA A 193 -6.60 4.76 -2.24
C ALA A 193 -7.16 4.02 -3.47
N TRP A 194 -6.50 2.95 -3.91
CA TRP A 194 -6.97 2.12 -5.00
C TRP A 194 -8.33 1.48 -4.67
N LEU A 195 -8.51 0.88 -3.50
CA LEU A 195 -9.78 0.28 -3.08
C LEU A 195 -10.90 1.33 -2.99
N PHE A 196 -10.59 2.54 -2.55
CA PHE A 196 -11.54 3.64 -2.46
C PHE A 196 -12.12 4.04 -3.83
N ILE A 197 -11.37 3.83 -4.91
CA ILE A 197 -11.83 4.07 -6.29
C ILE A 197 -12.48 2.81 -6.87
N HIS A 198 -11.81 1.66 -6.75
CA HIS A 198 -12.23 0.41 -7.40
C HIS A 198 -13.58 -0.10 -6.88
N ILE A 199 -13.82 -0.05 -5.57
CA ILE A 199 -15.04 -0.57 -4.97
C ILE A 199 -16.29 0.24 -5.41
N PRO A 200 -16.33 1.58 -5.26
CA PRO A 200 -17.49 2.35 -5.74
C PRO A 200 -17.73 2.23 -7.25
N ALA A 201 -16.65 2.24 -8.06
CA ALA A 201 -16.76 2.08 -9.49
C ALA A 201 -17.38 0.72 -9.86
N THR A 202 -16.98 -0.36 -9.16
CA THR A 202 -17.57 -1.69 -9.37
C THR A 202 -19.06 -1.74 -9.02
N TYR A 203 -19.47 -1.12 -7.90
CA TYR A 203 -20.90 -1.04 -7.55
C TYR A 203 -21.69 -0.20 -8.54
N SER A 204 -21.14 0.92 -8.99
CA SER A 204 -21.76 1.75 -10.03
C SER A 204 -21.94 0.96 -11.33
N LEU A 205 -20.92 0.23 -11.76
CA LEU A 205 -21.00 -0.65 -12.92
C LEU A 205 -22.09 -1.72 -12.74
N LEU A 206 -22.18 -2.35 -11.56
CA LEU A 206 -23.20 -3.35 -11.28
C LEU A 206 -24.63 -2.79 -11.45
N VAL A 207 -24.87 -1.59 -10.94
CA VAL A 207 -26.17 -0.90 -11.09
C VAL A 207 -26.46 -0.64 -12.56
N LEU A 208 -25.47 -0.14 -13.32
CA LEU A 208 -25.64 0.11 -14.76
C LEU A 208 -25.93 -1.15 -15.56
N VAL A 209 -25.29 -2.27 -15.22
CA VAL A 209 -25.54 -3.57 -15.84
C VAL A 209 -26.97 -4.03 -15.55
N VAL A 210 -27.47 -3.90 -14.32
CA VAL A 210 -28.86 -4.24 -13.97
C VAL A 210 -29.84 -3.38 -14.77
N VAL A 211 -29.59 -2.07 -14.88
CA VAL A 211 -30.42 -1.17 -15.70
C VAL A 211 -30.38 -1.59 -17.18
N HIS A 212 -29.19 -1.90 -17.72
CA HIS A 212 -29.03 -2.35 -19.10
C HIS A 212 -29.84 -3.62 -19.38
N LEU A 213 -29.74 -4.62 -18.51
CA LEU A 213 -30.53 -5.84 -18.61
C LEU A 213 -32.04 -5.56 -18.58
N SER A 214 -32.47 -4.71 -17.64
CA SER A 214 -33.89 -4.35 -17.52
C SER A 214 -34.42 -3.64 -18.76
N LEU A 215 -33.65 -2.73 -19.35
CA LEU A 215 -34.02 -2.07 -20.61
C LEU A 215 -34.03 -3.05 -21.78
N THR A 216 -33.04 -3.90 -21.91
CA THR A 216 -32.95 -4.87 -23.02
C THR A 216 -34.09 -5.86 -22.98
N TYR A 217 -34.43 -6.45 -21.82
CA TYR A 217 -35.51 -7.39 -21.70
C TYR A 217 -36.89 -6.71 -21.66
N GLY A 218 -36.99 -5.50 -21.07
CA GLY A 218 -38.25 -4.78 -20.98
C GLY A 218 -38.75 -4.22 -22.32
N TYR A 219 -37.81 -3.76 -23.16
CA TYR A 219 -38.14 -3.16 -24.47
C TYR A 219 -37.90 -4.13 -25.65
N GLY A 220 -36.98 -5.10 -25.50
CA GLY A 220 -36.66 -6.05 -26.56
C GLY A 220 -37.71 -7.13 -26.80
N MET A 221 -38.61 -7.40 -25.83
CA MET A 221 -39.74 -8.35 -25.99
C MET A 221 -41.01 -7.69 -26.59
N GLY A 222 -40.98 -6.40 -26.89
CA GLY A 222 -42.13 -5.63 -27.41
C GLY A 222 -42.13 -5.37 -28.92
N THR A 223 -41.14 -5.84 -29.66
CA THR A 223 -41.13 -5.76 -31.14
C THR A 223 -41.35 -7.16 -31.73
N PRO A 224 -42.54 -7.41 -32.36
CA PRO A 224 -42.72 -8.62 -33.14
C PRO A 224 -41.83 -8.64 -34.37
#